data_ebd593d21e0cac4eae1e77eb3ff06c4e
#
_entry.id   ebd593d21e0cac4eae1e77eb3ff06c4e
#
_cell.length_a   1.000
_cell.length_b   1.000
_cell.length_c   1.000
_cell.angle_alpha   90.00
_cell.angle_beta   90.00
_cell.angle_gamma   90.00
#
_symmetry.space_group_name_H-M   'P 1'
#
loop_
_entity.id
_entity.type
_entity.pdbx_description
1 polymer ?
#
loop_
_entity_poly.entity_id
_entity_poly.type
_entity_poly.pdbx_seq_one_letter_code
_entity_poly.pdbx_strand_id
1 'polypeptide(L)' 'TALRMDTNERNAAARSLYAGLGYQEVGIVSCDFNGIPGVRLVCLEKLL' A
#
# COMPACT_ATOMS: atom_id res chain seq x y z
N THR A 1 9.68 -15.03 6.39
CA THR A 1 8.28 -14.83 6.01
C THR A 1 7.91 -13.34 6.08
N ALA A 2 7.14 -12.88 5.15
CA ALA A 2 6.69 -11.50 5.12
C ALA A 2 5.21 -11.45 4.78
N LEU A 3 4.52 -10.46 5.35
CA LEU A 3 3.16 -10.12 4.98
C LEU A 3 3.22 -8.97 3.98
N ARG A 4 2.41 -9.05 2.93
CA ARG A 4 2.34 -8.02 1.90
C ARG A 4 0.91 -7.57 1.68
N MET A 5 0.74 -6.28 1.43
CA MET A 5 -0.55 -5.70 1.09
C MET A 5 -0.37 -4.43 0.29
N ASP A 6 -1.45 -3.97 -0.33
CA ASP A 6 -1.47 -2.70 -1.05
C ASP A 6 -2.59 -1.84 -0.50
N THR A 7 -2.39 -0.53 -0.56
CA THR A 7 -3.45 0.43 -0.26
C THR A 7 -3.33 1.60 -1.22
N ASN A 8 -4.44 2.32 -1.43
CA ASN A 8 -4.41 3.51 -2.27
C ASN A 8 -3.50 4.56 -1.65
N GLU A 9 -2.66 5.22 -2.47
CA GLU A 9 -1.72 6.23 -1.96
C GLU A 9 -2.43 7.40 -1.28
N ARG A 10 -3.67 7.67 -1.63
CA ARG A 10 -4.48 8.74 -1.03
C ARG A 10 -5.11 8.36 0.29
N ASN A 11 -5.04 7.10 0.66
CA ASN A 11 -5.62 6.63 1.91
C ASN A 11 -4.62 6.84 3.05
N ALA A 12 -4.48 8.09 3.48
CA ALA A 12 -3.52 8.46 4.52
C ALA A 12 -3.81 7.74 5.85
N ALA A 13 -5.07 7.52 6.17
CA ALA A 13 -5.45 6.83 7.40
C ALA A 13 -4.96 5.39 7.40
N ALA A 14 -5.14 4.68 6.29
CA ALA A 14 -4.67 3.29 6.18
C ALA A 14 -3.13 3.24 6.20
N ARG A 15 -2.47 4.14 5.48
CA ARG A 15 -1.00 4.19 5.48
C ARG A 15 -0.44 4.42 6.88
N SER A 16 -1.03 5.35 7.62
CA SER A 16 -0.63 5.64 8.99
C SER A 16 -0.89 4.45 9.92
N LEU A 17 -2.04 3.79 9.77
CA LEU A 17 -2.39 2.61 10.56
C LEU A 17 -1.37 1.50 10.35
N TYR A 18 -1.06 1.18 9.10
CA TYR A 18 -0.14 0.07 8.80
C TYR A 18 1.30 0.41 9.18
N ALA A 19 1.71 1.67 9.06
CA ALA A 19 3.02 2.10 9.54
C ALA A 19 3.14 1.87 11.06
N GLY A 20 2.08 2.17 11.81
CA GLY A 20 2.03 1.91 13.24
C GLY A 20 2.08 0.43 13.59
N LEU A 21 1.65 -0.44 12.68
CA LEU A 21 1.71 -1.89 12.87
C LEU A 21 3.04 -2.51 12.43
N GLY A 22 3.99 -1.70 11.97
CA GLY A 22 5.31 -2.16 11.58
C GLY A 22 5.46 -2.47 10.09
N TYR A 23 4.48 -2.12 9.25
CA TYR A 23 4.62 -2.25 7.81
C TYR A 23 5.50 -1.15 7.24
N GLN A 24 6.28 -1.49 6.21
CA GLN A 24 7.11 -0.55 5.48
C GLN A 24 6.56 -0.35 4.08
N GLU A 25 6.56 0.87 3.60
CA GLU A 25 6.21 1.18 2.21
C GLU A 25 7.42 0.87 1.34
N VAL A 26 7.29 -0.16 0.49
CA VAL A 26 8.41 -0.66 -0.32
C VAL A 26 8.31 -0.25 -1.77
N GLY A 27 7.21 0.34 -2.19
CA GLY A 27 7.06 0.82 -3.56
C GLY A 27 5.66 1.33 -3.85
N ILE A 28 5.53 2.01 -4.98
CA ILE A 28 4.25 2.49 -5.48
C ILE A 28 4.10 1.98 -6.90
N VAL A 29 2.96 1.38 -7.21
CA VAL A 29 2.63 0.91 -8.56
C VAL A 29 1.42 1.64 -9.09
N SER A 30 1.44 1.98 -10.38
CA SER A 30 0.28 2.54 -11.07
C SER A 30 -0.44 1.43 -11.79
N CYS A 31 -1.75 1.41 -11.67
CA CYS A 31 -2.56 0.41 -12.38
C CYS A 31 -3.96 0.97 -12.65
N ASP A 32 -4.68 0.28 -13.55
CA ASP A 32 -6.09 0.56 -13.77
C ASP A 32 -6.88 -0.26 -12.75
N PHE A 33 -7.79 0.38 -12.06
CA PHE A 33 -8.60 -0.28 -11.05
C PHE A 33 -10.07 0.01 -11.31
N ASN A 34 -10.84 -1.03 -11.59
CA ASN A 34 -12.27 -0.94 -11.92
C ASN A 34 -12.55 0.07 -13.04
N GLY A 35 -11.70 0.08 -14.08
CA GLY A 35 -11.85 1.00 -15.20
C GLY A 35 -11.39 2.42 -14.93
N ILE A 36 -10.80 2.69 -13.78
CA ILE A 36 -10.24 3.99 -13.43
C ILE A 36 -8.73 3.95 -13.71
N PRO A 37 -8.22 4.71 -14.70
CA PRO A 37 -6.79 4.72 -15.01
C PRO A 37 -6.01 5.54 -13.99
N GLY A 38 -4.73 5.22 -13.84
CA GLY A 38 -3.81 6.02 -13.03
C GLY A 38 -3.99 5.89 -11.54
N VAL A 39 -4.66 4.84 -11.07
CA VAL A 39 -4.73 4.56 -9.63
C VAL A 39 -3.35 4.14 -9.14
N ARG A 40 -2.88 4.77 -8.09
CA ARG A 40 -1.57 4.46 -7.52
C ARG A 40 -1.76 3.73 -6.20
N LEU A 41 -1.13 2.56 -6.11
CA LEU A 41 -1.19 1.71 -4.92
C LEU A 41 0.17 1.70 -4.24
N VAL A 42 0.16 1.90 -2.94
CA VAL A 42 1.36 1.78 -2.11
C VAL A 42 1.48 0.33 -1.68
N CYS A 43 2.61 -0.28 -2.00
CA CYS A 43 2.91 -1.64 -1.59
C CYS A 43 3.55 -1.62 -0.22
N LEU A 44 3.02 -2.42 0.69
CA LEU A 44 3.45 -2.48 2.08
C LEU A 44 3.96 -3.88 2.39
N GLU A 45 5.00 -3.95 3.20
CA GLU A 45 5.57 -5.22 3.61
C GLU A 45 5.94 -5.19 5.10
N LYS A 46 5.64 -6.28 5.78
CA LYS A 46 6.05 -6.46 7.17
C LYS A 46 6.82 -7.76 7.29
N LEU A 47 8.05 -7.68 7.75
CA LEU A 47 8.86 -8.87 8.03
C LEU A 47 8.44 -9.47 9.37
N LEU A 48 8.28 -10.77 9.37
CA LEU A 48 7.91 -11.53 10.56
C LEU A 48 9.10 -12.23 11.18
#